data_0a831163f856948eb7306111d033e1ae
#
_entry.id   0a831163f856948eb7306111d033e1ae
#
_cell.length_a   1.000
_cell.length_b   1.000
_cell.length_c   1.000
_cell.angle_alpha   90.00
_cell.angle_beta   90.00
_cell.angle_gamma   90.00
#
_symmetry.space_group_name_H-M   'P 1'
#
loop_
_entity.id
_entity.type
_entity.pdbx_description
1 polymer ?
#
loop_
_entity_poly.entity_id
_entity_poly.type
_entity_poly.pdbx_seq_one_letter_code
_entity_poly.pdbx_strand_id
1 'polypeptide(L)'
;MNRIKTINDHINPRDLSLTEIAKHNTEEDCWVIIKDIVYDLTKFLPDHPGGKKAIILFAGKDATEEFDMLHPPNVLKKYLTPEVVLGPVKK
;
A
#
# COMPACT_ATOMS: atom_id res chain seq x y z
N MET A 1 -11.94 25.42 -17.08
CA MET A 1 -11.61 25.01 -16.97
C MET A 1 -11.17 24.59 -16.41
N ASN A 2 -10.98 24.68 -16.02
CA ASN A 2 -10.56 24.11 -15.50
C ASN A 2 -10.91 23.21 -14.80
N ARG A 3 -11.86 23.20 -14.50
CA ARG A 3 -12.39 22.18 -14.08
C ARG A 3 -11.97 20.94 -14.64
N ILE A 4 -11.72 20.90 -15.78
CA ILE A 4 -11.11 19.79 -16.43
C ILE A 4 -9.86 19.40 -15.73
N LYS A 5 -9.15 20.35 -15.25
CA LYS A 5 -7.98 20.11 -14.47
C LYS A 5 -8.30 19.32 -13.21
N THR A 6 -9.40 19.63 -12.58
CA THR A 6 -9.84 18.90 -11.43
C THR A 6 -10.14 17.46 -11.80
N ILE A 7 -10.72 17.26 -12.97
CA ILE A 7 -11.01 15.94 -13.46
C ILE A 7 -9.72 15.16 -13.68
N ASN A 8 -8.71 15.83 -14.18
CA ASN A 8 -7.42 15.18 -14.34
C ASN A 8 -6.85 14.70 -13.04
N ASP A 9 -7.06 15.45 -11.98
CA ASP A 9 -6.58 15.02 -10.67
C ASP A 9 -7.28 13.75 -10.23
N HIS A 10 -8.53 13.58 -10.58
CA HIS A 10 -9.26 12.36 -10.27
C HIS A 10 -8.77 11.18 -11.09
N ILE A 11 -8.53 11.44 -12.37
CA ILE A 11 -8.09 10.39 -13.27
C ILE A 11 -6.65 10.01 -13.00
N ASN A 12 -5.89 11.01 -12.67
CA ASN A 12 -4.49 10.86 -12.42
C ASN A 12 -4.28 9.95 -11.24
N PRO A 13 -3.53 8.91 -11.40
CA PRO A 13 -3.27 8.04 -10.26
C PRO A 13 -2.49 8.80 -9.20
N ARG A 14 -2.60 8.33 -7.99
CA ARG A 14 -1.77 8.83 -6.92
C ARG A 14 -0.31 8.73 -7.34
N ASP A 15 0.49 9.61 -6.79
CA ASP A 15 1.92 9.51 -6.97
C ASP A 15 2.41 8.27 -6.21
N LEU A 16 2.78 7.25 -6.94
CA LEU A 16 3.27 6.00 -6.36
C LEU A 16 4.77 5.86 -6.51
N SER A 17 5.48 7.00 -6.52
CA SER A 17 6.93 6.98 -6.49
C SER A 17 7.44 6.53 -5.12
N LEU A 18 8.66 6.04 -5.08
CA LEU A 18 9.25 5.62 -3.82
C LEU A 18 9.30 6.78 -2.82
N THR A 19 9.55 7.98 -3.30
CA THR A 19 9.59 9.16 -2.44
C THR A 19 8.25 9.43 -1.79
N GLU A 20 7.18 9.33 -2.58
CA GLU A 20 5.85 9.57 -2.03
C GLU A 20 5.44 8.46 -1.08
N ILE A 21 5.71 7.21 -1.47
CA ILE A 21 5.34 6.07 -0.64
C ILE A 21 6.00 6.17 0.74
N ALA A 22 7.25 6.62 0.78
CA ALA A 22 7.99 6.73 2.04
C ALA A 22 7.33 7.70 3.02
N LYS A 23 6.49 8.61 2.55
CA LYS A 23 5.80 9.55 3.43
C LYS A 23 4.64 8.91 4.17
N HIS A 24 4.13 7.79 3.67
CA HIS A 24 2.98 7.08 4.26
C HIS A 24 3.50 5.99 5.18
N ASN A 25 4.13 6.41 6.25
CA ASN A 25 4.93 5.52 7.10
C ASN A 25 4.49 5.49 8.56
N THR A 26 3.21 5.76 8.83
CA THR A 26 2.69 5.76 10.19
C THR A 26 1.52 4.80 10.32
N GLU A 27 1.12 4.57 11.57
CA GLU A 27 -0.04 3.72 11.83
C GLU A 27 -1.31 4.31 11.23
N GLU A 28 -1.42 5.63 11.20
CA GLU A 28 -2.60 6.30 10.67
C GLU A 28 -2.57 6.47 9.16
N ASP A 29 -1.43 6.21 8.54
CA ASP A 29 -1.24 6.40 7.11
C ASP A 29 -0.14 5.45 6.67
N CYS A 30 -0.53 4.23 6.32
CA CYS A 30 0.42 3.13 6.15
C CYS A 30 0.32 2.53 4.75
N TRP A 31 1.31 2.84 3.90
CA TRP A 31 1.45 2.23 2.59
C TRP A 31 2.60 1.26 2.63
N VAL A 32 2.44 0.12 1.96
CA VAL A 32 3.47 -0.92 1.91
C VAL A 32 3.57 -1.43 0.48
N ILE A 33 4.78 -1.71 0.03
CA ILE A 33 5.02 -2.31 -1.28
C ILE A 33 5.21 -3.82 -1.12
N ILE A 34 4.48 -4.59 -1.91
CA ILE A 34 4.66 -6.04 -1.97
C ILE A 34 4.64 -6.44 -3.44
N LYS A 35 5.74 -7.00 -3.91
CA LYS A 35 5.87 -7.47 -5.29
C LYS A 35 5.54 -6.36 -6.28
N ASP A 36 6.12 -5.19 -6.05
CA ASP A 36 5.99 -4.00 -6.91
C ASP A 36 4.61 -3.38 -6.93
N ILE A 37 3.72 -3.80 -6.06
CA ILE A 37 2.38 -3.23 -5.94
C ILE A 37 2.28 -2.50 -4.60
N VAL A 38 1.69 -1.30 -4.62
CA VAL A 38 1.51 -0.49 -3.44
C VAL A 38 0.14 -0.76 -2.83
N TYR A 39 0.12 -1.01 -1.54
CA TYR A 39 -1.12 -1.25 -0.79
C TYR A 39 -1.27 -0.23 0.31
N ASP A 40 -2.49 0.31 0.45
CA ASP A 40 -2.82 1.14 1.61
C ASP A 40 -3.41 0.21 2.67
N LEU A 41 -2.61 -0.09 3.67
CA LEU A 41 -3.01 -1.05 4.70
C LEU A 41 -3.48 -0.39 5.98
N THR A 42 -3.70 0.92 5.96
CA THR A 42 -4.07 1.65 7.16
C THR A 42 -5.27 1.03 7.88
N LYS A 43 -6.31 0.74 7.14
CA LYS A 43 -7.53 0.20 7.73
C LYS A 43 -7.47 -1.29 8.00
N PHE A 44 -6.50 -1.96 7.40
CA PHE A 44 -6.32 -3.39 7.61
C PHE A 44 -5.51 -3.70 8.87
N LEU A 45 -4.76 -2.74 9.38
CA LEU A 45 -3.85 -3.00 10.50
C LEU A 45 -4.50 -3.71 11.68
N PRO A 46 -5.69 -3.28 12.15
CA PRO A 46 -6.30 -3.96 13.28
C PRO A 46 -6.75 -5.39 12.98
N ASP A 47 -6.94 -5.70 11.71
CA ASP A 47 -7.43 -7.03 11.31
C ASP A 47 -6.31 -7.99 10.96
N HIS A 48 -5.07 -7.54 10.99
CA HIS A 48 -3.95 -8.39 10.59
C HIS A 48 -3.71 -9.51 11.63
N PRO A 49 -3.74 -10.78 11.21
CA PRO A 49 -3.63 -11.90 12.16
C PRO A 49 -2.34 -11.90 12.99
N GLY A 50 -1.26 -11.40 12.43
CA GLY A 50 0.02 -11.31 13.16
C GLY A 50 0.17 -10.06 13.98
N GLY A 51 -0.86 -9.21 14.03
CA GLY A 51 -0.80 -7.94 14.74
C GLY A 51 -0.35 -6.81 13.84
N LYS A 52 -0.75 -5.59 14.21
CA LYS A 52 -0.48 -4.42 13.38
C LYS A 52 1.00 -4.04 13.34
N LYS A 53 1.72 -4.32 14.42
CA LYS A 53 3.12 -3.90 14.49
C LYS A 53 3.98 -4.54 13.42
N ALA A 54 3.66 -5.77 13.03
CA ALA A 54 4.40 -6.46 11.99
C ALA A 54 4.33 -5.70 10.66
N ILE A 55 3.20 -5.08 10.37
CA ILE A 55 3.04 -4.30 9.16
C ILE A 55 3.66 -2.91 9.31
N ILE A 56 3.46 -2.29 10.47
CA ILE A 56 3.94 -0.92 10.69
C ILE A 56 5.45 -0.82 10.54
N LEU A 57 6.17 -1.89 10.86
CA LEU A 57 7.62 -1.91 10.66
C LEU A 57 8.01 -1.64 9.21
N PHE A 58 7.13 -1.94 8.27
CA PHE A 58 7.40 -1.76 6.85
C PHE A 58 6.60 -0.62 6.24
N ALA A 59 5.94 0.19 7.06
CA ALA A 59 5.17 1.31 6.54
C ALA A 59 6.07 2.23 5.72
N GLY A 60 5.64 2.53 4.51
CA GLY A 60 6.41 3.35 3.58
C GLY A 60 7.55 2.63 2.90
N LYS A 61 7.62 1.31 3.03
CA LYS A 61 8.76 0.53 2.55
C LYS A 61 8.31 -0.68 1.74
N ASP A 62 9.31 -1.35 1.15
CA ASP A 62 9.08 -2.60 0.42
C ASP A 62 9.18 -3.77 1.40
N ALA A 63 8.10 -4.52 1.52
CA ALA A 63 8.02 -5.66 2.43
C ALA A 63 7.98 -6.99 1.68
N THR A 64 8.34 -6.99 0.40
CA THR A 64 8.22 -8.20 -0.42
C THR A 64 8.94 -9.38 0.18
N GLU A 65 10.17 -9.20 0.60
CA GLU A 65 10.99 -10.29 1.11
C GLU A 65 10.37 -10.91 2.35
N GLU A 66 10.02 -10.05 3.31
CA GLU A 66 9.40 -10.53 4.54
C GLU A 66 8.07 -11.17 4.28
N PHE A 67 7.30 -10.59 3.38
CA PHE A 67 6.01 -11.15 3.05
C PHE A 67 6.16 -12.58 2.47
N ASP A 68 7.08 -12.74 1.52
CA ASP A 68 7.28 -14.05 0.90
C ASP A 68 7.77 -15.09 1.90
N MET A 69 8.55 -14.69 2.88
CA MET A 69 9.05 -15.61 3.89
C MET A 69 7.98 -16.05 4.88
N LEU A 70 7.00 -15.21 5.14
CA LEU A 70 6.03 -15.44 6.21
C LEU A 70 4.66 -15.88 5.72
N HIS A 71 4.37 -15.72 4.44
CA HIS A 71 3.01 -15.94 3.93
C HIS A 71 2.99 -16.74 2.64
N PRO A 72 1.99 -17.61 2.46
CA PRO A 72 1.77 -18.25 1.15
C PRO A 72 1.40 -17.21 0.10
N PRO A 73 1.66 -17.51 -1.17
CA PRO A 73 1.42 -16.53 -2.23
C PRO A 73 -0.02 -16.03 -2.35
N ASN A 74 -0.99 -16.84 -1.96
CA ASN A 74 -2.39 -16.48 -2.15
C ASN A 74 -2.99 -15.67 -1.00
N VAL A 75 -2.18 -15.33 0.00
CA VAL A 75 -2.71 -14.65 1.17
C VAL A 75 -3.20 -13.24 0.85
N LEU A 76 -2.57 -12.57 -0.13
CA LEU A 76 -3.01 -11.24 -0.51
C LEU A 76 -4.45 -11.24 -1.01
N LYS A 77 -4.78 -12.20 -1.86
CA LYS A 77 -6.15 -12.29 -2.37
C LYS A 77 -7.14 -12.66 -1.28
N LYS A 78 -6.69 -13.44 -0.32
CA LYS A 78 -7.58 -13.92 0.72
C LYS A 78 -7.96 -12.84 1.72
N TYR A 79 -7.02 -11.96 2.07
CA TYR A 79 -7.23 -11.00 3.15
C TYR A 79 -7.38 -9.56 2.70
N LEU A 80 -6.91 -9.22 1.51
CA LEU A 80 -6.94 -7.83 1.05
C LEU A 80 -7.96 -7.65 -0.05
N THR A 81 -8.85 -6.70 0.15
CA THR A 81 -9.86 -6.37 -0.87
C THR A 81 -9.23 -5.48 -1.94
N PRO A 82 -9.88 -5.38 -3.11
CA PRO A 82 -9.35 -4.50 -4.16
C PRO A 82 -9.21 -3.04 -3.74
N GLU A 83 -9.98 -2.59 -2.77
CA GLU A 83 -9.93 -1.20 -2.35
C GLU A 83 -8.58 -0.79 -1.79
N VAL A 84 -7.82 -1.74 -1.22
CA VAL A 84 -6.52 -1.37 -0.63
C VAL A 84 -5.41 -1.34 -1.67
N VAL A 85 -5.65 -1.81 -2.88
CA VAL A 85 -4.64 -1.84 -3.92
C VAL A 85 -4.55 -0.48 -4.58
N LEU A 86 -3.41 0.19 -4.45
CA LEU A 86 -3.24 1.51 -5.05
C LEU A 86 -2.70 1.42 -6.47
N GLY A 87 -1.88 0.42 -6.76
CA GLY A 87 -1.34 0.23 -8.08
C GLY A 87 0.14 -0.10 -8.05
N PRO A 88 0.76 -0.22 -9.24
CA PRO A 88 2.18 -0.55 -9.30
C PRO A 88 3.04 0.62 -8.84
N VAL A 89 4.15 0.30 -8.20
CA VAL A 89 5.09 1.32 -7.80
C VAL A 89 5.70 1.96 -9.04
N LYS A 90 5.88 3.28 -8.97
CA LYS A 90 6.48 4.03 -10.07
C LYS A 90 7.98 4.10 -9.85
N LYS A 91 8.71 3.55 -10.77
CA LYS A 91 10.18 3.49 -10.68
C LYS A 91 10.89 4.46 -11.60
#